data_f491e1647c359fbbfbc51d3058664d65
#
_entry.id   f491e1647c359fbbfbc51d3058664d65
#
_cell.length_a   1.000
_cell.length_b   1.000
_cell.length_c   1.000
_cell.angle_alpha   90.00
_cell.angle_beta   90.00
_cell.angle_gamma   90.00
#
_symmetry.space_group_name_H-M   'P 1'
#
loop_
_entity.id
_entity.type
_entity.pdbx_description
1 polymer ?
#
loop_
_entity_poly.entity_id
_entity_poly.type
_entity_poly.pdbx_seq_one_letter_code
_entity_poly.pdbx_strand_id
1 'polypeptide(L)'
;MLALGPFGFRQPIADVHATSRGGVIVGYKTSVDDASLRSVPIADAESQLHTPGFITAARANDVAEPSAPVAGSARERLVRFLWPTHGVLTQGFFDYHPGIDIANDVGTPEVAADAGQVVFAGWGSYGIYVEIDHGNGFHTIYGHLSAVMVSTGQVVGQGQLIGRMGATGRASGPHLHFEIRYQGIPQNPIDLLTS
;
A
#
# COMPACT_ATOMS: atom_id res chain seq x y z
N MET A 1 4.95 49.66 -50.42
CA MET A 1 3.86 48.97 -49.75
C MET A 1 4.18 47.48 -49.72
N LEU A 2 4.71 47.02 -48.61
CA LEU A 2 5.10 45.58 -48.46
C LEU A 2 4.01 44.90 -47.65
N ALA A 3 3.50 43.80 -48.19
CA ALA A 3 2.56 42.91 -47.53
C ALA A 3 3.35 41.82 -46.81
N LEU A 4 3.13 41.71 -45.49
CA LEU A 4 3.65 40.67 -44.63
C LEU A 4 2.65 39.50 -44.62
N GLY A 5 3.09 38.33 -45.08
CA GLY A 5 2.35 37.07 -44.99
C GLY A 5 2.58 36.36 -43.64
N PRO A 6 1.68 35.47 -43.22
CA PRO A 6 1.72 34.83 -41.90
C PRO A 6 2.71 33.67 -41.84
N PHE A 7 3.54 33.65 -40.81
CA PHE A 7 4.46 32.57 -40.48
C PHE A 7 3.69 31.38 -39.90
N GLY A 8 3.61 30.30 -40.71
CA GLY A 8 3.19 28.99 -40.23
C GLY A 8 4.38 28.23 -39.65
N PHE A 9 4.42 28.00 -38.34
CA PHE A 9 5.36 27.08 -37.73
C PHE A 9 4.89 25.63 -37.94
N ARG A 10 5.56 24.93 -38.86
CA ARG A 10 5.49 23.48 -38.95
C ARG A 10 6.48 22.89 -37.93
N GLN A 11 5.98 22.13 -36.99
CA GLN A 11 6.78 21.26 -36.11
C GLN A 11 7.28 20.07 -36.93
N PRO A 12 8.55 19.66 -36.81
CA PRO A 12 9.02 18.42 -37.43
C PRO A 12 8.53 17.21 -36.64
N ILE A 13 7.94 16.27 -37.36
CA ILE A 13 7.63 14.93 -36.83
C ILE A 13 8.97 14.18 -36.79
N ALA A 14 9.44 13.84 -35.59
CA ALA A 14 10.59 12.96 -35.44
C ALA A 14 10.15 11.51 -35.60
N ASP A 15 10.57 10.89 -36.70
CA ASP A 15 10.51 9.46 -36.88
C ASP A 15 11.51 8.78 -35.93
N VAL A 16 11.02 8.08 -34.93
CA VAL A 16 11.83 7.23 -34.09
C VAL A 16 11.87 5.83 -34.66
N HIS A 17 12.93 5.51 -35.38
CA HIS A 17 13.26 4.12 -35.72
C HIS A 17 13.75 3.39 -34.47
N ALA A 18 12.89 2.55 -33.89
CA ALA A 18 13.29 1.61 -32.85
C ALA A 18 13.90 0.37 -33.47
N THR A 19 15.22 0.20 -33.29
CA THR A 19 15.94 -1.03 -33.64
C THR A 19 15.73 -2.05 -32.52
N SER A 20 15.10 -3.17 -32.85
CA SER A 20 14.83 -4.27 -31.94
C SER A 20 16.11 -5.04 -31.59
N ARG A 21 16.37 -5.23 -30.30
CA ARG A 21 17.10 -6.37 -29.76
C ARG A 21 16.30 -6.98 -28.62
N GLY A 22 15.77 -8.14 -28.90
CA GLY A 22 15.36 -9.25 -28.05
C GLY A 22 14.93 -8.94 -26.60
N GLY A 23 13.66 -8.58 -26.41
CA GLY A 23 13.00 -8.64 -25.12
C GLY A 23 11.59 -9.18 -25.31
N VAL A 24 11.24 -10.26 -24.61
CA VAL A 24 9.92 -10.90 -24.66
C VAL A 24 8.90 -9.92 -24.09
N ILE A 25 8.03 -9.39 -24.94
CA ILE A 25 6.87 -8.60 -24.53
C ILE A 25 5.72 -9.60 -24.29
N VAL A 26 5.36 -9.81 -23.04
CA VAL A 26 4.13 -10.51 -22.67
C VAL A 26 2.97 -9.53 -22.86
N GLY A 27 2.35 -9.58 -24.03
CA GLY A 27 1.13 -8.83 -24.32
C GLY A 27 -0.07 -9.52 -23.72
N TYR A 28 -0.81 -8.85 -22.84
CA TYR A 28 -2.14 -9.27 -22.45
C TYR A 28 -3.11 -8.92 -23.58
N LYS A 29 -3.60 -9.96 -24.30
CA LYS A 29 -4.74 -9.83 -25.20
C LYS A 29 -6.01 -9.84 -24.36
N THR A 30 -6.67 -8.70 -24.27
CA THR A 30 -8.09 -8.65 -23.93
C THR A 30 -8.89 -8.89 -25.21
N SER A 31 -9.32 -10.12 -25.43
CA SER A 31 -10.39 -10.41 -26.37
C SER A 31 -11.68 -10.59 -25.59
N VAL A 32 -12.53 -9.60 -25.66
CA VAL A 32 -13.97 -9.76 -25.41
C VAL A 32 -14.58 -10.29 -26.67
N ASP A 33 -14.80 -11.58 -26.77
CA ASP A 33 -15.69 -12.16 -27.77
C ASP A 33 -16.94 -12.69 -27.07
N ASP A 34 -17.99 -12.04 -27.47
CA ASP A 34 -19.40 -12.24 -27.22
C ASP A 34 -19.89 -13.64 -27.68
N ALA A 35 -20.98 -14.06 -27.02
CA ALA A 35 -21.92 -15.09 -27.43
C ALA A 35 -21.57 -16.57 -27.23
N SER A 36 -22.08 -17.09 -26.11
CA SER A 36 -22.92 -18.30 -26.15
C SER A 36 -23.68 -18.51 -24.84
N LEU A 37 -24.83 -17.92 -24.76
CA LEU A 37 -25.92 -18.35 -23.86
C LEU A 37 -26.34 -19.77 -24.32
N ARG A 38 -25.92 -20.77 -23.55
CA ARG A 38 -26.56 -22.09 -23.58
C ARG A 38 -27.16 -22.34 -22.21
N SER A 39 -28.46 -22.25 -22.19
CA SER A 39 -29.37 -22.75 -21.17
C SER A 39 -29.07 -24.19 -20.81
N VAL A 40 -28.83 -24.46 -19.54
CA VAL A 40 -28.79 -25.80 -18.95
C VAL A 40 -30.17 -26.08 -18.35
N PRO A 41 -30.85 -27.19 -18.67
CA PRO A 41 -32.17 -27.47 -18.16
C PRO A 41 -32.13 -27.88 -16.69
N ILE A 42 -33.09 -27.36 -15.96
CA ILE A 42 -33.40 -27.79 -14.58
C ILE A 42 -34.01 -29.17 -14.71
N ALA A 43 -33.35 -30.18 -14.12
CA ALA A 43 -33.93 -31.47 -13.94
C ALA A 43 -34.45 -31.57 -12.50
N ASP A 44 -35.75 -31.75 -12.41
CA ASP A 44 -36.50 -32.14 -11.21
C ASP A 44 -35.97 -33.45 -10.65
N ALA A 45 -35.75 -33.50 -9.37
CA ALA A 45 -35.68 -34.75 -8.61
C ALA A 45 -36.37 -34.55 -7.26
N GLU A 46 -37.69 -34.70 -7.30
CA GLU A 46 -38.49 -35.01 -6.13
C GLU A 46 -38.27 -36.47 -5.69
N SER A 47 -38.47 -36.66 -4.41
CA SER A 47 -38.83 -37.90 -3.74
C SER A 47 -37.71 -38.90 -3.42
N GLN A 48 -37.36 -38.96 -2.15
CA GLN A 48 -37.46 -40.17 -1.37
C GLN A 48 -37.56 -39.84 0.13
N LEU A 49 -38.77 -39.93 0.64
CA LEU A 49 -39.06 -40.07 2.06
C LEU A 49 -38.53 -41.41 2.56
N HIS A 50 -37.72 -41.41 3.60
CA HIS A 50 -37.58 -42.54 4.50
C HIS A 50 -37.39 -42.04 5.92
N THR A 51 -38.39 -42.22 6.75
CA THR A 51 -38.36 -42.21 8.23
C THR A 51 -38.60 -43.63 8.75
N PRO A 52 -38.41 -43.92 10.04
CA PRO A 52 -37.52 -43.42 11.07
C PRO A 52 -36.71 -44.55 11.74
N GLY A 53 -35.53 -44.24 12.23
CA GLY A 53 -34.80 -45.11 13.13
C GLY A 53 -34.50 -44.40 14.45
N PHE A 54 -35.23 -44.75 15.52
CA PHE A 54 -34.89 -44.39 16.90
C PHE A 54 -33.59 -45.03 17.32
N ILE A 55 -32.55 -44.26 17.64
CA ILE A 55 -31.48 -44.71 18.52
C ILE A 55 -31.14 -43.60 19.51
N THR A 56 -31.45 -43.92 20.72
CA THR A 56 -30.86 -43.62 22.03
C THR A 56 -29.99 -42.39 22.19
N ALA A 57 -30.45 -41.57 23.14
CA ALA A 57 -29.73 -40.48 23.78
C ALA A 57 -28.31 -40.88 24.18
N ALA A 58 -27.31 -40.30 23.54
CA ALA A 58 -25.98 -40.19 24.07
C ALA A 58 -25.77 -38.74 24.53
N ARG A 59 -25.33 -38.60 25.75
CA ARG A 59 -25.16 -37.40 26.55
C ARG A 59 -24.53 -36.25 25.76
N ALA A 60 -25.28 -35.15 25.71
CA ALA A 60 -24.74 -33.82 25.50
C ALA A 60 -23.82 -33.48 26.68
N ASN A 61 -22.54 -33.39 26.48
CA ASN A 61 -21.58 -32.65 27.30
C ASN A 61 -20.19 -32.72 26.68
N ASP A 62 -20.04 -32.27 25.44
CA ASP A 62 -18.75 -31.85 24.87
C ASP A 62 -19.01 -30.90 23.73
N VAL A 63 -19.76 -29.80 24.03
CA VAL A 63 -19.63 -28.60 23.25
C VAL A 63 -18.40 -27.90 23.83
N ALA A 64 -17.26 -28.14 23.22
CA ALA A 64 -16.12 -27.24 23.39
C ALA A 64 -16.59 -25.87 22.99
N GLU A 65 -16.84 -25.02 23.97
CA GLU A 65 -16.97 -23.58 23.74
C GLU A 65 -15.76 -23.15 22.89
N PRO A 66 -15.95 -22.35 21.83
CA PRO A 66 -14.82 -21.67 21.22
C PRO A 66 -14.18 -20.86 22.35
N SER A 67 -13.03 -21.31 22.82
CA SER A 67 -12.23 -20.58 23.78
C SER A 67 -12.10 -19.17 23.24
N ALA A 68 -12.78 -18.24 23.92
CA ALA A 68 -12.55 -16.83 23.73
C ALA A 68 -11.02 -16.65 23.71
N PRO A 69 -10.48 -15.79 22.82
CA PRO A 69 -9.06 -15.52 22.83
C PRO A 69 -8.73 -15.10 24.25
N VAL A 70 -7.97 -15.94 24.95
CA VAL A 70 -7.40 -15.62 26.25
C VAL A 70 -6.83 -14.22 26.08
N ALA A 71 -7.42 -13.27 26.82
CA ALA A 71 -6.81 -11.99 27.06
C ALA A 71 -5.47 -12.27 27.74
N GLY A 72 -4.55 -12.76 26.92
CA GLY A 72 -3.14 -12.86 27.23
C GLY A 72 -2.77 -11.46 27.61
N SER A 73 -2.30 -11.33 28.86
CA SER A 73 -1.77 -10.13 29.45
C SER A 73 -1.33 -9.18 28.35
N ALA A 74 -1.95 -7.99 28.29
CA ALA A 74 -1.39 -6.85 27.59
C ALA A 74 -0.01 -6.60 28.24
N ARG A 75 0.99 -7.39 27.87
CA ARG A 75 2.35 -6.91 27.83
C ARG A 75 2.21 -5.69 26.96
N GLU A 76 2.34 -4.52 27.56
CA GLU A 76 2.62 -3.30 26.83
C GLU A 76 3.65 -3.71 25.79
N ARG A 77 3.17 -3.96 24.57
CA ARG A 77 4.03 -4.14 23.44
C ARG A 77 4.64 -2.78 23.29
N LEU A 78 5.86 -2.60 23.79
CA LEU A 78 6.63 -1.41 23.52
C LEU A 78 6.56 -1.26 22.00
N VAL A 79 5.77 -0.27 21.56
CA VAL A 79 5.58 -0.01 20.14
C VAL A 79 6.95 0.38 19.62
N ARG A 80 7.56 -0.49 18.84
CA ARG A 80 8.89 -0.30 18.28
C ARG A 80 8.75 -0.33 16.77
N PHE A 81 8.92 0.84 16.17
CA PHE A 81 8.95 0.97 14.72
C PHE A 81 10.34 0.67 14.19
N LEU A 82 10.43 -0.02 13.05
CA LEU A 82 11.68 -0.15 12.31
C LEU A 82 12.03 1.18 11.64
N TRP A 83 13.32 1.44 11.45
CA TRP A 83 13.77 2.48 10.55
C TRP A 83 13.23 2.22 9.14
N PRO A 84 12.49 3.18 8.55
CA PRO A 84 11.81 2.97 7.27
C PRO A 84 12.77 2.95 6.08
N THR A 85 13.97 3.49 6.25
CA THR A 85 15.04 3.55 5.25
C THR A 85 16.38 3.76 5.92
N HIS A 86 17.47 3.69 5.16
CA HIS A 86 18.81 4.08 5.58
C HIS A 86 19.20 5.40 4.93
N GLY A 87 20.02 6.20 5.59
CA GLY A 87 20.46 7.49 5.08
C GLY A 87 21.02 8.39 6.17
N VAL A 88 21.14 9.67 5.83
CA VAL A 88 21.61 10.72 6.76
C VAL A 88 20.38 11.44 7.31
N LEU A 89 20.27 11.52 8.64
CA LEU A 89 19.25 12.35 9.28
C LEU A 89 19.61 13.82 9.05
N THR A 90 18.83 14.52 8.22
CA THR A 90 19.08 15.90 7.83
C THR A 90 18.21 16.91 8.58
N GLN A 91 17.04 16.45 9.08
CA GLN A 91 16.13 17.28 9.86
C GLN A 91 15.45 16.45 10.94
N GLY A 92 15.41 16.98 12.16
CA GLY A 92 14.76 16.36 13.32
C GLY A 92 13.31 16.82 13.48
N PHE A 93 12.66 16.30 14.53
CA PHE A 93 11.30 16.67 14.93
C PHE A 93 11.30 17.98 15.73
N PHE A 94 10.43 18.93 15.37
CA PHE A 94 10.19 20.19 16.10
C PHE A 94 8.85 20.84 15.68
N ASP A 95 8.44 21.95 16.29
CA ASP A 95 7.10 22.56 16.19
C ASP A 95 6.58 22.76 14.76
N TYR A 96 7.45 23.06 13.81
CA TYR A 96 7.08 23.27 12.38
C TYR A 96 7.48 22.10 11.48
N HIS A 97 8.01 21.01 12.04
CA HIS A 97 8.41 19.79 11.33
C HIS A 97 7.92 18.55 12.07
N PRO A 98 6.73 18.02 11.70
CA PRO A 98 6.04 16.96 12.46
C PRO A 98 6.63 15.56 12.26
N GLY A 99 7.87 15.46 11.80
CA GLY A 99 8.56 14.20 11.51
C GLY A 99 10.07 14.34 11.54
N ILE A 100 10.74 13.44 10.83
CA ILE A 100 12.18 13.48 10.58
C ILE A 100 12.44 13.35 9.08
N ASP A 101 13.53 13.97 8.60
CA ASP A 101 13.98 13.83 7.22
C ASP A 101 15.25 13.00 7.15
N ILE A 102 15.21 11.97 6.31
CA ILE A 102 16.33 11.04 6.08
C ILE A 102 16.72 11.13 4.61
N ALA A 103 17.88 11.72 4.32
CA ALA A 103 18.37 11.91 2.95
C ALA A 103 19.18 10.72 2.45
N ASN A 104 18.94 10.35 1.20
CA ASN A 104 19.72 9.37 0.43
C ASN A 104 19.41 9.58 -1.07
N ASP A 105 19.96 8.70 -1.94
CA ASP A 105 19.75 8.74 -3.38
C ASP A 105 18.27 8.48 -3.76
N VAL A 106 17.82 9.11 -4.86
CA VAL A 106 16.54 8.78 -5.47
C VAL A 106 16.46 7.28 -5.78
N GLY A 107 15.34 6.65 -5.43
CA GLY A 107 15.13 5.23 -5.63
C GLY A 107 15.56 4.34 -4.45
N THR A 108 16.17 4.91 -3.39
CA THR A 108 16.44 4.18 -2.14
C THR A 108 15.16 3.52 -1.63
N PRO A 109 15.20 2.22 -1.25
CA PRO A 109 14.01 1.52 -0.77
C PRO A 109 13.47 2.11 0.52
N GLU A 110 12.13 2.19 0.60
CA GLU A 110 11.39 2.56 1.80
C GLU A 110 10.45 1.44 2.21
N VAL A 111 10.52 1.06 3.49
CA VAL A 111 9.77 -0.07 4.04
C VAL A 111 8.80 0.37 5.13
N ALA A 112 7.74 -0.41 5.32
CA ALA A 112 6.78 -0.18 6.39
C ALA A 112 7.46 -0.33 7.77
N ALA A 113 7.38 0.71 8.58
CA ALA A 113 8.01 0.74 9.91
C ALA A 113 7.35 -0.24 10.90
N ASP A 114 6.08 -0.54 10.72
CA ASP A 114 5.36 -1.63 11.38
C ASP A 114 4.29 -2.21 10.44
N ALA A 115 3.72 -3.36 10.80
CA ALA A 115 2.61 -3.97 10.09
C ALA A 115 1.35 -3.10 10.21
N GLY A 116 0.51 -3.07 9.16
CA GLY A 116 -0.73 -2.28 9.18
C GLY A 116 -1.48 -2.32 7.86
N GLN A 117 -2.46 -1.44 7.73
CA GLN A 117 -3.22 -1.24 6.51
C GLN A 117 -2.86 0.11 5.89
N VAL A 118 -2.59 0.10 4.59
CA VAL A 118 -2.37 1.33 3.82
C VAL A 118 -3.70 2.09 3.73
N VAL A 119 -3.77 3.26 4.33
CA VAL A 119 -4.96 4.13 4.28
C VAL A 119 -4.87 5.17 3.18
N PHE A 120 -3.67 5.49 2.73
CA PHE A 120 -3.43 6.36 1.58
C PHE A 120 -2.16 5.95 0.82
N ALA A 121 -2.21 6.03 -0.52
CA ALA A 121 -1.07 5.80 -1.40
C ALA A 121 -1.27 6.60 -2.69
N GLY A 122 -0.47 7.68 -2.90
CA GLY A 122 -0.63 8.55 -4.06
C GLY A 122 -0.12 9.97 -3.86
N TRP A 123 -0.59 10.91 -4.70
CA TRP A 123 -0.22 12.31 -4.66
C TRP A 123 -1.07 13.10 -3.66
N GLY A 124 -0.43 13.90 -2.78
CA GLY A 124 -1.12 14.74 -1.80
C GLY A 124 -0.20 15.78 -1.14
N SER A 125 -0.40 16.04 0.17
CA SER A 125 0.28 17.13 0.90
C SER A 125 1.80 17.00 0.94
N TYR A 126 2.30 15.75 0.93
CA TYR A 126 3.72 15.41 1.00
C TYR A 126 4.29 15.01 -0.38
N GLY A 127 3.72 15.52 -1.49
CA GLY A 127 4.03 15.00 -2.81
C GLY A 127 3.40 13.62 -3.02
N ILE A 128 4.14 12.67 -3.57
CA ILE A 128 3.73 11.26 -3.56
C ILE A 128 4.06 10.70 -2.17
N TYR A 129 3.05 10.12 -1.49
CA TYR A 129 3.25 9.60 -0.15
C TYR A 129 2.40 8.35 0.13
N VAL A 130 2.80 7.62 1.15
CA VAL A 130 2.04 6.50 1.73
C VAL A 130 1.72 6.83 3.17
N GLU A 131 0.51 6.48 3.63
CA GLU A 131 0.10 6.49 5.02
C GLU A 131 -0.38 5.10 5.41
N ILE A 132 0.09 4.60 6.56
CA ILE A 132 -0.25 3.28 7.09
C ILE A 132 -0.88 3.46 8.47
N ASP A 133 -2.06 2.85 8.67
CA ASP A 133 -2.69 2.66 9.98
C ASP A 133 -2.21 1.32 10.57
N HIS A 134 -1.55 1.39 11.72
CA HIS A 134 -1.02 0.23 12.45
C HIS A 134 -2.02 -0.35 13.46
N GLY A 135 -3.24 0.21 13.54
CA GLY A 135 -4.18 -0.05 14.61
C GLY A 135 -3.75 0.66 15.90
N ASN A 136 -4.42 0.40 17.00
CA ASN A 136 -4.12 0.98 18.33
C ASN A 136 -3.85 2.50 18.36
N GLY A 137 -4.25 3.25 17.31
CA GLY A 137 -4.15 4.69 17.19
C GLY A 137 -2.85 5.21 16.56
N PHE A 138 -1.92 4.34 16.15
CA PHE A 138 -0.70 4.74 15.47
C PHE A 138 -0.85 4.75 13.95
N HIS A 139 -0.30 5.81 13.33
CA HIS A 139 -0.14 5.96 11.89
C HIS A 139 1.30 6.34 11.57
N THR A 140 1.79 5.90 10.40
CA THR A 140 3.06 6.38 9.84
C THR A 140 2.85 6.97 8.47
N ILE A 141 3.61 8.03 8.15
CA ILE A 141 3.57 8.74 6.87
C ILE A 141 4.97 8.70 6.25
N TYR A 142 5.01 8.41 4.94
CA TYR A 142 6.23 8.29 4.12
C TYR A 142 6.10 9.24 2.94
N GLY A 143 6.70 10.44 3.04
CA GLY A 143 6.56 11.53 2.08
C GLY A 143 7.68 11.62 1.05
N HIS A 144 7.44 12.41 0.01
CA HIS A 144 8.35 12.77 -1.08
C HIS A 144 8.82 11.62 -1.97
N LEU A 145 8.04 10.52 -2.01
CA LEU A 145 8.35 9.32 -2.80
C LEU A 145 8.53 9.63 -4.29
N SER A 146 9.37 8.86 -4.98
CA SER A 146 9.44 8.81 -6.44
C SER A 146 8.50 7.74 -7.03
N ALA A 147 8.23 6.68 -6.26
CA ALA A 147 7.34 5.59 -6.66
C ALA A 147 6.67 4.95 -5.45
N VAL A 148 5.41 4.57 -5.60
CA VAL A 148 4.64 3.79 -4.62
C VAL A 148 4.58 2.34 -5.08
N MET A 149 4.78 1.40 -4.14
CA MET A 149 4.81 -0.05 -4.40
C MET A 149 3.63 -0.80 -3.75
N VAL A 150 2.68 -0.06 -3.20
CA VAL A 150 1.48 -0.57 -2.50
C VAL A 150 0.24 0.22 -2.93
N SER A 151 -0.94 -0.27 -2.58
CA SER A 151 -2.22 0.37 -2.88
C SER A 151 -3.01 0.65 -1.61
N THR A 152 -3.85 1.69 -1.62
CA THR A 152 -4.82 1.95 -0.53
C THR A 152 -5.69 0.73 -0.29
N GLY A 153 -5.86 0.37 0.98
CA GLY A 153 -6.55 -0.83 1.43
C GLY A 153 -5.67 -2.08 1.57
N GLN A 154 -4.44 -2.06 1.04
CA GLN A 154 -3.51 -3.19 1.16
C GLN A 154 -3.03 -3.35 2.60
N VAL A 155 -2.99 -4.60 3.09
CA VAL A 155 -2.32 -4.95 4.35
C VAL A 155 -0.85 -5.20 4.06
N VAL A 156 0.02 -4.61 4.87
CA VAL A 156 1.48 -4.72 4.76
C VAL A 156 2.08 -5.26 6.05
N GLY A 157 3.17 -6.02 5.93
CA GLY A 157 3.97 -6.47 7.06
C GLY A 157 5.06 -5.45 7.42
N GLN A 158 5.54 -5.49 8.67
CA GLN A 158 6.72 -4.73 9.08
C GLN A 158 7.91 -5.09 8.19
N GLY A 159 8.65 -4.08 7.70
CA GLY A 159 9.79 -4.27 6.79
C GLY A 159 9.40 -4.54 5.33
N GLN A 160 8.11 -4.58 4.99
CA GLN A 160 7.68 -4.73 3.60
C GLN A 160 8.00 -3.47 2.80
N LEU A 161 8.53 -3.65 1.57
CA LEU A 161 8.78 -2.55 0.63
C LEU A 161 7.44 -1.87 0.26
N ILE A 162 7.36 -0.54 0.46
CA ILE A 162 6.16 0.25 0.21
C ILE A 162 6.39 1.37 -0.81
N GLY A 163 7.63 1.80 -1.01
CA GLY A 163 7.95 2.89 -1.91
C GLY A 163 9.44 3.03 -2.17
N ARG A 164 9.75 4.07 -2.92
CA ARG A 164 11.14 4.47 -3.20
C ARG A 164 11.30 5.95 -2.98
N MET A 165 12.39 6.34 -2.36
CA MET A 165 12.77 7.73 -2.09
C MET A 165 12.76 8.57 -3.34
N GLY A 166 12.30 9.80 -3.20
CA GLY A 166 12.24 10.80 -4.25
C GLY A 166 12.46 12.20 -3.73
N ALA A 167 11.94 13.17 -4.50
CA ALA A 167 11.95 14.58 -4.16
C ALA A 167 10.64 15.24 -4.67
N THR A 168 9.51 14.52 -4.58
CA THR A 168 8.23 15.01 -5.07
C THR A 168 7.58 15.98 -4.09
N GLY A 169 6.73 16.90 -4.58
CA GLY A 169 6.09 17.91 -3.75
C GLY A 169 7.05 19.03 -3.33
N ARG A 170 6.99 19.44 -2.07
CA ARG A 170 7.83 20.54 -1.52
C ARG A 170 9.09 19.98 -0.87
N ALA A 171 9.98 19.42 -1.66
CA ALA A 171 11.26 18.88 -1.21
C ALA A 171 12.42 19.71 -1.76
N SER A 172 13.47 19.92 -0.96
CA SER A 172 14.70 20.63 -1.37
C SER A 172 15.72 19.72 -2.07
N GLY A 173 15.54 18.41 -1.95
CA GLY A 173 16.39 17.37 -2.52
C GLY A 173 15.83 16.01 -2.18
N PRO A 174 16.46 14.92 -2.62
CA PRO A 174 15.99 13.57 -2.32
C PRO A 174 16.09 13.24 -0.83
N HIS A 175 14.95 12.94 -0.21
CA HIS A 175 14.85 12.50 1.18
C HIS A 175 13.49 11.83 1.42
N LEU A 176 13.42 11.01 2.45
CA LEU A 176 12.19 10.57 3.08
C LEU A 176 11.80 11.55 4.17
N HIS A 177 10.60 12.14 4.08
CA HIS A 177 9.93 12.76 5.22
C HIS A 177 9.12 11.68 5.94
N PHE A 178 9.47 11.39 7.20
CA PHE A 178 8.88 10.32 7.98
C PHE A 178 8.20 10.84 9.24
N GLU A 179 6.91 10.52 9.41
CA GLU A 179 6.15 10.86 10.60
C GLU A 179 5.63 9.60 11.31
N ILE A 180 5.56 9.67 12.63
CA ILE A 180 4.76 8.77 13.47
C ILE A 180 3.72 9.63 14.16
N ARG A 181 2.45 9.22 14.05
CA ARG A 181 1.33 9.91 14.71
C ARG A 181 0.64 8.95 15.68
N TYR A 182 0.28 9.45 16.85
CA TYR A 182 -0.58 8.75 17.78
C TYR A 182 -1.88 9.53 17.95
N GLN A 183 -3.02 8.91 17.62
CA GLN A 183 -4.34 9.56 17.63
C GLN A 183 -4.36 10.90 16.85
N GLY A 184 -3.67 10.94 15.70
CA GLY A 184 -3.54 12.12 14.84
C GLY A 184 -2.50 13.14 15.31
N ILE A 185 -1.92 13.00 16.49
CA ILE A 185 -0.90 13.92 17.06
C ILE A 185 0.49 13.42 16.67
N PRO A 186 1.32 14.25 15.98
CA PRO A 186 2.69 13.88 15.66
C PRO A 186 3.52 13.59 16.92
N GLN A 187 4.31 12.53 16.83
CA GLN A 187 5.26 12.10 17.86
C GLN A 187 6.68 12.21 17.30
N ASN A 188 7.67 12.44 18.17
CA ASN A 188 9.06 12.41 17.74
C ASN A 188 9.45 10.97 17.32
N PRO A 189 9.73 10.71 16.02
CA PRO A 189 10.02 9.36 15.56
C PRO A 189 11.24 8.71 16.23
N ILE A 190 12.24 9.52 16.62
CA ILE A 190 13.48 9.02 17.23
C ILE A 190 13.20 8.28 18.55
N ASP A 191 12.17 8.69 19.29
CA ASP A 191 11.84 8.08 20.59
C ASP A 191 11.14 6.71 20.43
N LEU A 192 10.63 6.42 19.23
CA LEU A 192 9.82 5.23 18.92
C LEU A 192 10.51 4.25 17.97
N LEU A 193 11.54 4.70 17.25
CA LEU A 193 12.32 3.86 16.35
C LEU A 193 13.25 2.91 17.11
N THR A 194 13.40 1.68 16.61
CA THR A 194 14.34 0.69 17.17
C THR A 194 15.79 1.10 16.87
N SER A 195 16.63 1.02 17.87
CA SER A 195 18.09 1.13 17.72
C SER A 195 18.69 -0.15 17.13
#